data_c7d285446cbb8e564926abe4d00bf2fc
#
_entry.id   c7d285446cbb8e564926abe4d00bf2fc
#
_cell.length_a   1.000
_cell.length_b   1.000
_cell.length_c   1.000
_cell.angle_alpha   90.00
_cell.angle_beta   90.00
_cell.angle_gamma   90.00
#
_symmetry.space_group_name_H-M   'P 1'
#
loop_
_entity.id
_entity.type
_entity.pdbx_description
1 polymer ?
#
loop_
_entity_poly.entity_id
_entity_poly.type
_entity_poly.pdbx_seq_one_letter_code
_entity_poly.pdbx_strand_id
1 'polypeptide(L)'
;MKRALLFLFCALMSAQMFSESSSPYADYYWYWDSIIYLEKGNREFIIYNDSLLSASDKENFTHTSDVSYPEYTNLKWGTTKPNAIIEDEENVLYRAPSYKNGQHDCVFVSHRFLVKLKNSEDLTILQNMADQYNVTIIEEDYILPLWNLLQCGLPSTYNAMELANIFYESGLFAVTEPSFLYAHSDDETAIIPIIPNQPKSTKKILQNGILMIEKDGKTYNFMGMEIK
;
A
#
# COMPACT_ATOMS: atom_id res chain seq x y z
N MET A 1 23.80 10.78 48.69
CA MET A 1 22.81 11.58 47.93
C MET A 1 23.04 11.61 46.40
N LYS A 2 24.28 11.57 45.88
CA LYS A 2 24.55 11.59 44.42
C LYS A 2 24.11 10.34 43.62
N ARG A 3 24.01 9.17 44.26
CA ARG A 3 23.59 7.91 43.59
C ARG A 3 22.06 7.77 43.44
N ALA A 4 21.27 8.37 44.32
CA ALA A 4 19.80 8.35 44.24
C ALA A 4 19.28 9.24 43.11
N LEU A 5 20.00 10.33 42.77
CA LEU A 5 19.63 11.23 41.71
C LEU A 5 19.80 10.61 40.29
N LEU A 6 20.78 9.71 40.14
CA LEU A 6 21.05 9.02 38.85
C LEU A 6 19.95 8.00 38.50
N PHE A 7 19.41 7.30 39.50
CA PHE A 7 18.31 6.34 39.31
C PHE A 7 16.98 7.04 39.01
N LEU A 8 16.73 8.22 39.55
CA LEU A 8 15.54 9.00 39.26
C LEU A 8 15.58 9.55 37.78
N PHE A 9 16.77 9.91 37.32
CA PHE A 9 16.93 10.38 35.91
C PHE A 9 16.76 9.27 34.89
N CYS A 10 17.22 8.04 35.18
CA CYS A 10 16.99 6.87 34.33
C CYS A 10 15.51 6.44 34.31
N ALA A 11 14.80 6.56 35.43
CA ALA A 11 13.36 6.25 35.49
C ALA A 11 12.50 7.25 34.76
N LEU A 12 12.89 8.52 34.70
CA LEU A 12 12.21 9.55 33.92
C LEU A 12 12.45 9.43 32.41
N MET A 13 13.60 8.90 32.00
CA MET A 13 13.87 8.65 30.57
C MET A 13 13.14 7.42 30.01
N SER A 14 12.78 6.45 30.85
CA SER A 14 12.03 5.26 30.43
C SER A 14 10.51 5.49 30.28
N ALA A 15 9.97 6.57 30.86
CA ALA A 15 8.54 6.91 30.76
C ALA A 15 8.15 7.70 29.51
N GLN A 16 9.12 8.09 28.64
CA GLN A 16 8.84 8.85 27.41
C GLN A 16 8.82 8.00 26.13
N MET A 17 8.88 6.66 26.24
CA MET A 17 8.91 5.79 25.06
C MET A 17 7.56 5.21 24.63
N PHE A 18 6.46 5.68 25.18
CA PHE A 18 5.11 5.35 24.69
C PHE A 18 4.36 6.62 24.24
N SER A 19 4.99 7.38 23.36
CA SER A 19 4.23 8.24 22.47
C SER A 19 3.88 7.35 21.28
N GLU A 20 2.60 7.23 20.96
CA GLU A 20 2.15 6.75 19.65
C GLU A 20 2.89 7.58 18.61
N SER A 21 3.95 7.02 18.07
CA SER A 21 4.66 7.60 16.93
C SER A 21 3.76 7.35 15.74
N SER A 22 2.85 8.28 15.46
CA SER A 22 2.26 8.34 14.14
C SER A 22 3.44 8.42 13.16
N SER A 23 3.55 7.42 12.28
CA SER A 23 4.58 7.40 11.26
C SER A 23 4.56 8.73 10.53
N PRO A 24 5.71 9.42 10.33
CA PRO A 24 5.76 10.64 9.57
C PRO A 24 5.39 10.43 8.09
N TYR A 25 5.27 9.19 7.66
CA TYR A 25 4.94 8.79 6.28
C TYR A 25 3.45 8.44 6.09
N ALA A 26 2.63 8.58 7.13
CA ALA A 26 1.19 8.41 7.03
C ALA A 26 0.53 9.61 6.32
N ASP A 27 -0.58 9.34 5.64
CA ASP A 27 -1.47 10.33 5.05
C ASP A 27 -0.97 11.06 3.79
N TYR A 28 0.12 10.60 3.16
CA TYR A 28 0.53 11.01 1.83
C TYR A 28 1.27 9.89 1.10
N TYR A 29 1.36 10.02 -0.24
CA TYR A 29 2.26 9.18 -1.05
C TYR A 29 2.90 10.00 -2.16
N TRP A 30 4.05 9.52 -2.63
CA TRP A 30 4.69 10.08 -3.80
C TRP A 30 4.06 9.52 -5.07
N TYR A 31 3.69 10.41 -5.97
CA TYR A 31 3.29 10.08 -7.33
C TYR A 31 4.24 10.78 -8.30
N TRP A 32 5.18 10.03 -8.84
CA TRP A 32 6.35 10.58 -9.53
C TRP A 32 7.06 11.60 -8.64
N ASP A 33 7.18 12.86 -9.07
CA ASP A 33 7.88 13.92 -8.33
C ASP A 33 6.92 14.79 -7.48
N SER A 34 5.68 14.33 -7.26
CA SER A 34 4.65 15.09 -6.56
C SER A 34 4.16 14.35 -5.31
N ILE A 35 3.93 15.09 -4.24
CA ILE A 35 3.30 14.56 -3.04
C ILE A 35 1.78 14.66 -3.19
N ILE A 36 1.09 13.55 -2.99
CA ILE A 36 -0.37 13.48 -2.95
C ILE A 36 -0.79 13.28 -1.50
N TYR A 37 -1.41 14.32 -0.92
CA TYR A 37 -1.97 14.23 0.43
C TYR A 37 -3.33 13.55 0.40
N LEU A 38 -3.58 12.73 1.40
CA LEU A 38 -4.78 11.92 1.54
C LEU A 38 -5.55 12.32 2.80
N GLU A 39 -6.87 12.35 2.71
CA GLU A 39 -7.75 12.51 3.86
C GLU A 39 -8.08 11.13 4.44
N LYS A 40 -7.69 10.89 5.69
CA LYS A 40 -7.91 9.60 6.36
C LYS A 40 -9.39 9.28 6.46
N GLY A 41 -9.75 8.05 6.12
CA GLY A 41 -11.08 7.48 6.30
C GLY A 41 -11.28 6.90 7.70
N ASN A 42 -12.38 6.19 7.87
CA ASN A 42 -12.75 5.57 9.14
C ASN A 42 -12.87 4.03 9.05
N ARG A 43 -12.18 3.43 8.09
CA ARG A 43 -12.11 1.99 7.85
C ARG A 43 -10.65 1.58 7.70
N GLU A 44 -10.39 0.28 7.78
CA GLU A 44 -9.04 -0.27 7.65
C GLU A 44 -9.03 -1.47 6.71
N PHE A 45 -7.87 -1.70 6.08
CA PHE A 45 -7.49 -2.96 5.45
C PHE A 45 -6.62 -3.73 6.44
N ILE A 46 -6.98 -4.97 6.71
CA ILE A 46 -6.33 -5.80 7.74
C ILE A 46 -6.02 -7.17 7.15
N ILE A 47 -4.81 -7.73 7.47
CA ILE A 47 -4.49 -9.14 7.29
C ILE A 47 -4.44 -9.79 8.68
N TYR A 48 -5.12 -10.92 8.82
CA TYR A 48 -5.27 -11.63 10.09
C TYR A 48 -5.27 -13.14 9.91
N ASN A 49 -5.02 -13.86 11.02
CA ASN A 49 -5.18 -15.30 11.05
C ASN A 49 -6.65 -15.65 11.33
N ASP A 50 -7.33 -16.23 10.34
CA ASP A 50 -8.77 -16.54 10.45
C ASP A 50 -9.08 -17.57 11.52
N SER A 51 -8.15 -18.48 11.81
CA SER A 51 -8.36 -19.50 12.85
C SER A 51 -8.28 -18.95 14.28
N LEU A 52 -7.62 -17.80 14.46
CA LEU A 52 -7.34 -17.22 15.77
C LEU A 52 -8.23 -16.03 16.09
N LEU A 53 -8.67 -15.28 15.08
CA LEU A 53 -9.51 -14.11 15.28
C LEU A 53 -10.89 -14.49 15.84
N SER A 54 -11.38 -13.72 16.80
CA SER A 54 -12.67 -13.94 17.46
C SER A 54 -13.85 -13.84 16.47
N ALA A 55 -14.96 -14.51 16.79
CA ALA A 55 -16.18 -14.44 15.98
C ALA A 55 -16.75 -13.01 15.95
N SER A 56 -16.68 -12.26 17.08
CA SER A 56 -17.13 -10.88 17.18
C SER A 56 -16.32 -9.95 16.28
N ASP A 57 -14.99 -10.12 16.21
CA ASP A 57 -14.14 -9.31 15.35
C ASP A 57 -14.39 -9.62 13.86
N LYS A 58 -14.64 -10.89 13.52
CA LYS A 58 -15.00 -11.27 12.14
C LYS A 58 -16.27 -10.60 11.63
N GLU A 59 -17.23 -10.31 12.51
CA GLU A 59 -18.46 -9.58 12.15
C GLU A 59 -18.16 -8.10 11.80
N ASN A 60 -17.01 -7.56 12.15
CA ASN A 60 -16.61 -6.20 11.84
C ASN A 60 -16.08 -6.00 10.41
N PHE A 61 -15.95 -7.06 9.62
CA PHE A 61 -15.55 -6.94 8.22
C PHE A 61 -16.75 -6.79 7.29
N THR A 62 -16.56 -6.00 6.22
CA THR A 62 -17.52 -5.87 5.11
C THR A 62 -17.16 -6.78 3.95
N HIS A 63 -15.89 -7.06 3.79
CA HIS A 63 -15.37 -7.96 2.77
C HIS A 63 -14.17 -8.72 3.33
N THR A 64 -14.04 -9.99 2.97
CA THR A 64 -12.89 -10.83 3.33
C THR A 64 -12.52 -11.74 2.16
N SER A 65 -11.24 -12.04 2.04
CA SER A 65 -10.72 -12.99 1.05
C SER A 65 -9.45 -13.65 1.56
N ASP A 66 -9.11 -14.81 1.00
CA ASP A 66 -7.87 -15.50 1.34
C ASP A 66 -6.66 -14.73 0.83
N VAL A 67 -5.56 -14.82 1.57
CA VAL A 67 -4.27 -14.30 1.17
C VAL A 67 -3.18 -15.35 1.43
N SER A 68 -2.22 -15.44 0.52
CA SER A 68 -1.15 -16.43 0.59
C SER A 68 0.16 -15.79 1.02
N TYR A 69 0.78 -16.38 2.04
CA TYR A 69 2.14 -16.16 2.49
C TYR A 69 2.78 -17.50 2.78
N PRO A 70 4.01 -17.77 2.31
CA PRO A 70 4.63 -19.10 2.44
C PRO A 70 4.73 -19.62 3.89
N GLU A 71 4.94 -18.69 4.84
CA GLU A 71 5.19 -19.01 6.25
C GLU A 71 3.91 -19.12 7.09
N TYR A 72 2.73 -18.85 6.50
CA TYR A 72 1.47 -18.77 7.22
C TYR A 72 0.38 -19.64 6.59
N THR A 73 -0.49 -20.15 7.43
CA THR A 73 -1.72 -20.86 7.03
C THR A 73 -2.95 -20.10 7.52
N ASN A 74 -4.06 -20.26 6.81
CA ASN A 74 -5.37 -19.69 7.19
C ASN A 74 -5.35 -18.16 7.32
N LEU A 75 -4.58 -17.48 6.48
CA LEU A 75 -4.62 -16.03 6.43
C LEU A 75 -5.76 -15.52 5.57
N LYS A 76 -6.40 -14.48 6.08
CA LYS A 76 -7.34 -13.66 5.31
C LYS A 76 -6.94 -12.21 5.36
N TRP A 77 -7.30 -11.48 4.33
CA TRP A 77 -7.41 -10.03 4.41
C TRP A 77 -8.88 -9.63 4.46
N GLY A 78 -9.16 -8.49 5.06
CA GLY A 78 -10.50 -7.93 5.10
C GLY A 78 -10.48 -6.41 5.18
N THR A 79 -11.62 -5.82 4.80
CA THR A 79 -11.87 -4.39 4.99
C THR A 79 -12.92 -4.22 6.08
N THR A 80 -12.64 -3.36 7.04
CA THR A 80 -13.53 -3.19 8.20
C THR A 80 -14.77 -2.36 7.85
N LYS A 81 -15.82 -2.50 8.65
CA LYS A 81 -16.95 -1.57 8.71
C LYS A 81 -16.45 -0.19 9.19
N PRO A 82 -17.19 0.89 8.92
CA PRO A 82 -16.84 2.22 9.43
C PRO A 82 -16.74 2.24 10.96
N ASN A 83 -15.63 2.80 11.47
CA ASN A 83 -15.35 2.92 12.91
C ASN A 83 -15.34 1.58 13.67
N ALA A 84 -15.16 0.45 13.00
CA ALA A 84 -15.02 -0.83 13.66
C ALA A 84 -13.73 -0.89 14.48
N ILE A 85 -13.80 -1.52 15.63
CA ILE A 85 -12.64 -1.81 16.49
C ILE A 85 -12.41 -3.32 16.42
N ILE A 86 -11.20 -3.75 16.17
CA ILE A 86 -10.76 -5.13 16.27
C ILE A 86 -10.05 -5.26 17.62
N GLU A 87 -10.61 -6.09 18.50
CA GLU A 87 -10.09 -6.24 19.86
C GLU A 87 -8.92 -7.23 19.95
N ASP A 88 -8.90 -8.24 19.06
CA ASP A 88 -7.85 -9.26 18.97
C ASP A 88 -6.60 -8.74 18.21
N GLU A 89 -5.99 -7.68 18.68
CA GLU A 89 -4.83 -7.00 18.06
C GLU A 89 -3.65 -7.95 17.81
N GLU A 90 -3.42 -8.93 18.69
CA GLU A 90 -2.32 -9.89 18.57
C GLU A 90 -2.44 -10.82 17.36
N ASN A 91 -3.65 -11.00 16.83
CA ASN A 91 -3.95 -11.83 15.66
C ASN A 91 -4.01 -11.02 14.37
N VAL A 92 -3.81 -9.71 14.45
CA VAL A 92 -3.67 -8.80 13.30
C VAL A 92 -2.19 -8.71 12.93
N LEU A 93 -1.88 -9.16 11.71
CA LEU A 93 -0.50 -9.23 11.21
C LEU A 93 -0.13 -8.05 10.31
N TYR A 94 -1.13 -7.38 9.75
CA TYR A 94 -0.96 -6.18 8.93
C TYR A 94 -2.17 -5.29 9.07
N ARG A 95 -1.95 -3.98 9.11
CA ARG A 95 -3.00 -2.97 9.18
C ARG A 95 -2.64 -1.76 8.32
N ALA A 96 -3.60 -1.27 7.56
CA ALA A 96 -3.48 -0.03 6.82
C ALA A 96 -4.80 0.75 6.86
N PRO A 97 -4.76 2.09 6.98
CA PRO A 97 -5.96 2.93 6.98
C PRO A 97 -6.61 2.96 5.60
N SER A 98 -7.90 3.33 5.58
CA SER A 98 -8.55 3.80 4.38
C SER A 98 -8.41 5.31 4.23
N TYR A 99 -8.64 5.79 3.00
CA TYR A 99 -8.61 7.21 2.66
C TYR A 99 -9.85 7.59 1.85
N LYS A 100 -10.23 8.86 1.93
CA LYS A 100 -11.29 9.42 1.11
C LYS A 100 -10.73 9.81 -0.26
N ASN A 101 -11.46 9.51 -1.29
CA ASN A 101 -11.15 9.95 -2.64
C ASN A 101 -12.40 10.57 -3.25
N GLY A 102 -12.57 11.85 -3.13
CA GLY A 102 -13.62 12.73 -3.64
C GLY A 102 -14.85 12.18 -4.40
N GLN A 103 -14.72 11.01 -5.02
CA GLN A 103 -15.78 10.27 -5.72
C GLN A 103 -16.07 8.89 -5.12
N HIS A 104 -15.22 8.40 -4.22
CA HIS A 104 -15.37 7.10 -3.56
C HIS A 104 -15.26 7.29 -2.07
N ASP A 105 -16.20 6.73 -1.33
CA ASP A 105 -16.24 6.84 0.13
C ASP A 105 -15.04 6.18 0.81
N CYS A 106 -14.33 5.31 0.11
CA CYS A 106 -13.23 4.58 0.71
C CYS A 106 -12.24 4.01 -0.31
N VAL A 107 -10.98 4.35 -0.11
CA VAL A 107 -9.82 3.77 -0.80
C VAL A 107 -8.93 3.15 0.26
N PHE A 108 -8.60 1.87 0.11
CA PHE A 108 -7.74 1.16 1.05
C PHE A 108 -6.32 1.03 0.48
N VAL A 109 -5.33 1.17 1.32
CA VAL A 109 -3.95 0.78 1.00
C VAL A 109 -3.83 -0.74 1.18
N SER A 110 -3.44 -1.45 0.13
CA SER A 110 -3.20 -2.90 0.21
C SER A 110 -1.89 -3.20 0.95
N HIS A 111 -1.52 -4.47 1.01
CA HIS A 111 -0.23 -4.93 1.56
C HIS A 111 0.89 -4.98 0.51
N ARG A 112 0.69 -4.36 -0.65
CA ARG A 112 1.63 -4.38 -1.78
C ARG A 112 1.94 -2.99 -2.28
N PHE A 113 3.10 -2.84 -2.89
CA PHE A 113 3.52 -1.60 -3.54
C PHE A 113 4.45 -1.91 -4.72
N LEU A 114 4.62 -0.94 -5.59
CA LEU A 114 5.45 -1.02 -6.78
C LEU A 114 6.72 -0.20 -6.59
N VAL A 115 7.82 -0.71 -7.10
CA VAL A 115 9.11 -0.02 -7.16
C VAL A 115 9.67 -0.08 -8.56
N LYS A 116 10.02 1.07 -9.13
CA LYS A 116 10.73 1.18 -10.40
C LYS A 116 12.20 1.43 -10.14
N LEU A 117 13.06 0.55 -10.63
CA LEU A 117 14.49 0.72 -10.60
C LEU A 117 14.93 1.87 -11.52
N LYS A 118 16.04 2.50 -11.25
CA LYS A 118 16.71 3.44 -12.15
C LYS A 118 17.41 2.69 -13.30
N ASN A 119 18.03 1.56 -12.96
CA ASN A 119 18.73 0.69 -13.90
C ASN A 119 18.49 -0.77 -13.50
N SER A 120 18.67 -1.70 -14.46
CA SER A 120 18.54 -3.14 -14.17
C SER A 120 19.56 -3.68 -13.17
N GLU A 121 20.71 -3.02 -13.03
CA GLU A 121 21.76 -3.39 -12.07
C GLU A 121 21.39 -3.06 -10.61
N ASP A 122 20.36 -2.23 -10.41
CA ASP A 122 19.91 -1.79 -9.07
C ASP A 122 19.06 -2.85 -8.34
N LEU A 123 18.82 -4.03 -8.95
CA LEU A 123 18.04 -5.10 -8.32
C LEU A 123 18.65 -5.55 -6.97
N THR A 124 19.97 -5.59 -6.87
CA THR A 124 20.66 -5.93 -5.61
C THR A 124 20.41 -4.86 -4.54
N ILE A 125 20.29 -3.58 -4.93
CA ILE A 125 19.96 -2.49 -4.01
C ILE A 125 18.53 -2.65 -3.52
N LEU A 126 17.62 -3.00 -4.42
CA LEU A 126 16.22 -3.28 -4.07
C LEU A 126 16.12 -4.45 -3.09
N GLN A 127 16.85 -5.57 -3.35
CA GLN A 127 16.85 -6.73 -2.48
C GLN A 127 17.36 -6.39 -1.06
N ASN A 128 18.48 -5.66 -0.95
CA ASN A 128 19.02 -5.26 0.34
C ASN A 128 18.02 -4.39 1.14
N MET A 129 17.34 -3.48 0.47
CA MET A 129 16.36 -2.63 1.12
C MET A 129 15.09 -3.42 1.50
N ALA A 130 14.67 -4.35 0.65
CA ALA A 130 13.55 -5.25 0.93
C ALA A 130 13.84 -6.10 2.18
N ASP A 131 15.02 -6.68 2.28
CA ASP A 131 15.46 -7.46 3.47
C ASP A 131 15.47 -6.60 4.73
N GLN A 132 15.96 -5.35 4.64
CA GLN A 132 16.00 -4.41 5.78
C GLN A 132 14.63 -4.11 6.36
N TYR A 133 13.61 -4.01 5.52
CA TYR A 133 12.24 -3.62 5.91
C TYR A 133 11.26 -4.80 5.96
N ASN A 134 11.74 -6.03 5.94
CA ASN A 134 10.89 -7.23 5.91
C ASN A 134 9.86 -7.19 4.77
N VAL A 135 10.36 -6.98 3.55
CA VAL A 135 9.56 -6.91 2.33
C VAL A 135 10.02 -8.00 1.37
N THR A 136 9.11 -8.59 0.63
CA THR A 136 9.41 -9.62 -0.37
C THR A 136 9.15 -9.06 -1.77
N ILE A 137 10.10 -9.25 -2.69
CA ILE A 137 9.89 -9.03 -4.12
C ILE A 137 9.12 -10.25 -4.64
N ILE A 138 7.84 -10.07 -5.02
CA ILE A 138 6.97 -11.18 -5.45
C ILE A 138 6.92 -11.32 -6.96
N GLU A 139 7.24 -10.28 -7.71
CA GLU A 139 7.32 -10.33 -9.17
C GLU A 139 8.26 -9.24 -9.67
N GLU A 140 9.30 -9.64 -10.42
CA GLU A 140 10.19 -8.75 -11.13
C GLU A 140 9.59 -8.39 -12.49
N ASP A 141 9.92 -7.19 -13.00
CA ASP A 141 9.41 -6.69 -14.30
C ASP A 141 7.87 -6.82 -14.46
N TYR A 142 7.15 -6.60 -13.36
CA TYR A 142 5.72 -6.89 -13.18
C TYR A 142 4.82 -6.28 -14.26
N ILE A 143 4.99 -4.99 -14.54
CA ILE A 143 4.16 -4.28 -15.54
C ILE A 143 4.96 -4.01 -16.80
N LEU A 144 6.17 -3.53 -16.62
CA LEU A 144 7.13 -3.14 -17.65
C LEU A 144 8.54 -3.42 -17.09
N PRO A 145 9.57 -3.49 -17.94
CA PRO A 145 10.95 -3.61 -17.48
C PRO A 145 11.29 -2.58 -16.41
N LEU A 146 12.01 -3.00 -15.37
CA LEU A 146 12.43 -2.27 -14.19
C LEU A 146 11.34 -2.04 -13.13
N TRP A 147 10.08 -2.40 -13.37
CA TRP A 147 9.02 -2.35 -12.37
C TRP A 147 8.92 -3.67 -11.60
N ASN A 148 8.97 -3.60 -10.29
CA ASN A 148 8.92 -4.75 -9.40
C ASN A 148 7.72 -4.61 -8.46
N LEU A 149 7.01 -5.72 -8.24
CA LEU A 149 5.93 -5.80 -7.28
C LEU A 149 6.46 -6.35 -5.97
N LEU A 150 6.28 -5.57 -4.90
CA LEU A 150 6.71 -5.90 -3.56
C LEU A 150 5.53 -6.14 -2.63
N GLN A 151 5.73 -6.99 -1.64
CA GLN A 151 4.76 -7.36 -0.62
C GLN A 151 5.34 -7.15 0.77
N CYS A 152 4.60 -6.48 1.65
CA CYS A 152 4.99 -6.35 3.06
C CYS A 152 5.09 -7.71 3.71
N GLY A 153 6.17 -7.99 4.43
CA GLY A 153 6.29 -9.19 5.27
C GLY A 153 5.34 -9.12 6.48
N LEU A 154 5.08 -10.27 7.09
CA LEU A 154 4.21 -10.36 8.26
C LEU A 154 4.99 -10.86 9.49
N PRO A 155 4.73 -10.32 10.70
CA PRO A 155 3.94 -9.11 10.93
C PRO A 155 4.67 -7.87 10.40
N SER A 156 3.92 -6.85 9.99
CA SER A 156 4.50 -5.63 9.43
C SER A 156 4.38 -4.44 10.38
N THR A 157 5.50 -3.73 10.57
CA THR A 157 5.55 -2.49 11.35
C THR A 157 5.03 -1.30 10.53
N TYR A 158 5.20 -1.35 9.20
CA TYR A 158 4.82 -0.31 8.27
C TYR A 158 3.76 -0.83 7.30
N ASN A 159 2.81 0.01 6.92
CA ASN A 159 1.93 -0.31 5.80
C ASN A 159 2.62 -0.06 4.44
N ALA A 160 2.01 -0.54 3.36
CA ALA A 160 2.63 -0.46 2.04
C ALA A 160 2.81 0.99 1.53
N MET A 161 1.98 1.93 1.96
CA MET A 161 2.15 3.34 1.60
C MET A 161 3.34 3.97 2.31
N GLU A 162 3.51 3.67 3.60
CA GLU A 162 4.67 4.10 4.37
C GLU A 162 5.96 3.53 3.79
N LEU A 163 5.96 2.24 3.43
CA LEU A 163 7.11 1.60 2.79
C LEU A 163 7.39 2.21 1.41
N ALA A 164 6.37 2.44 0.60
CA ALA A 164 6.55 3.12 -0.69
C ALA A 164 7.19 4.50 -0.51
N ASN A 165 6.77 5.29 0.49
CA ASN A 165 7.38 6.58 0.80
C ASN A 165 8.84 6.44 1.26
N ILE A 166 9.13 5.51 2.18
CA ILE A 166 10.50 5.23 2.64
C ILE A 166 11.41 4.86 1.47
N PHE A 167 10.93 3.99 0.56
CA PHE A 167 11.70 3.58 -0.61
C PHE A 167 11.94 4.75 -1.59
N TYR A 168 10.92 5.58 -1.84
CA TYR A 168 11.08 6.75 -2.69
C TYR A 168 12.06 7.77 -2.11
N GLU A 169 11.89 8.13 -0.84
CA GLU A 169 12.68 9.14 -0.15
C GLU A 169 14.13 8.73 0.11
N SER A 170 14.43 7.43 0.01
CA SER A 170 15.81 6.93 -0.02
C SER A 170 16.61 7.50 -1.21
N GLY A 171 15.91 7.95 -2.26
CA GLY A 171 16.51 8.42 -3.51
C GLY A 171 17.17 7.32 -4.33
N LEU A 172 17.04 6.04 -3.93
CA LEU A 172 17.66 4.90 -4.62
C LEU A 172 16.88 4.46 -5.86
N PHE A 173 15.57 4.66 -5.88
CA PHE A 173 14.66 4.20 -6.92
C PHE A 173 14.13 5.35 -7.77
N ALA A 174 13.62 5.03 -8.97
CA ALA A 174 13.08 6.03 -9.88
C ALA A 174 11.65 6.45 -9.48
N VAL A 175 10.83 5.47 -9.09
CA VAL A 175 9.42 5.68 -8.67
C VAL A 175 9.05 4.60 -7.67
N THR A 176 8.18 4.92 -6.73
CA THR A 176 7.49 3.94 -5.90
C THR A 176 6.02 4.31 -5.78
N GLU A 177 5.14 3.33 -5.78
CA GLU A 177 3.70 3.57 -5.73
C GLU A 177 3.01 2.52 -4.84
N PRO A 178 2.21 2.93 -3.84
CA PRO A 178 1.40 1.98 -3.09
C PRO A 178 0.28 1.41 -3.97
N SER A 179 -0.10 0.16 -3.73
CA SER A 179 -1.26 -0.45 -4.38
C SER A 179 -2.53 -0.12 -3.61
N PHE A 180 -3.53 0.42 -4.29
CA PHE A 180 -4.82 0.77 -3.71
C PHE A 180 -5.92 -0.22 -4.10
N LEU A 181 -6.86 -0.43 -3.16
CA LEU A 181 -8.10 -1.16 -3.36
C LEU A 181 -9.25 -0.17 -3.21
N TYR A 182 -10.24 -0.25 -4.10
CA TYR A 182 -11.43 0.60 -4.04
C TYR A 182 -12.63 -0.23 -3.61
N ALA A 183 -13.38 0.26 -2.61
CA ALA A 183 -14.71 -0.25 -2.32
C ALA A 183 -15.74 0.60 -3.06
N HIS A 184 -16.61 -0.05 -3.82
CA HIS A 184 -17.83 0.59 -4.30
C HIS A 184 -18.86 0.65 -3.17
N SER A 185 -19.63 1.73 -3.12
CA SER A 185 -20.65 1.97 -2.10
C SER A 185 -21.87 1.03 -2.20
N ASP A 186 -22.02 0.32 -3.30
CA ASP A 186 -23.11 -0.62 -3.52
C ASP A 186 -22.54 -2.03 -3.63
N ASP A 187 -22.59 -2.80 -2.56
CA ASP A 187 -22.45 -4.26 -2.34
C ASP A 187 -21.73 -5.15 -3.39
N GLU A 188 -21.14 -4.61 -4.45
CA GLU A 188 -20.37 -5.34 -5.43
C GLU A 188 -18.89 -4.96 -5.35
N THR A 189 -18.12 -5.80 -4.68
CA THR A 189 -16.65 -5.73 -4.60
C THR A 189 -16.01 -6.10 -5.93
N ALA A 190 -15.86 -5.12 -6.81
CA ALA A 190 -14.92 -5.25 -7.90
C ALA A 190 -13.54 -4.73 -7.43
N ILE A 191 -12.60 -5.63 -7.16
CA ILE A 191 -11.20 -5.29 -6.97
C ILE A 191 -10.66 -4.90 -8.34
N ILE A 192 -10.56 -3.60 -8.59
CA ILE A 192 -9.88 -3.09 -9.77
C ILE A 192 -8.53 -2.57 -9.31
N PRO A 193 -7.41 -3.17 -9.72
CA PRO A 193 -6.11 -2.56 -9.51
C PRO A 193 -6.10 -1.21 -10.22
N ILE A 194 -5.89 -0.13 -9.48
CA ILE A 194 -5.88 1.20 -10.07
C ILE A 194 -4.48 1.56 -10.49
N ILE A 195 -4.38 1.79 -11.77
CA ILE A 195 -3.36 2.65 -12.33
C ILE A 195 -3.82 4.09 -12.05
N PRO A 196 -3.12 4.85 -11.18
CA PRO A 196 -3.52 6.20 -10.85
C PRO A 196 -3.60 7.07 -12.11
N ASN A 197 -4.67 7.84 -12.23
CA ASN A 197 -4.86 8.84 -13.27
C ASN A 197 -4.73 8.36 -14.72
N GLN A 198 -5.56 7.41 -15.14
CA GLN A 198 -5.91 7.42 -16.55
C GLN A 198 -6.72 8.68 -16.84
N PRO A 199 -6.28 9.56 -17.74
CA PRO A 199 -7.08 10.71 -18.14
C PRO A 199 -8.43 10.20 -18.64
N LYS A 200 -9.52 10.79 -18.12
CA LYS A 200 -10.89 10.48 -18.53
C LYS A 200 -10.94 10.55 -20.06
N SER A 201 -11.34 9.47 -20.71
CA SER A 201 -11.52 9.32 -22.15
C SER A 201 -10.37 8.70 -22.97
N THR A 202 -9.41 8.02 -22.37
CA THR A 202 -8.41 7.30 -23.18
C THR A 202 -8.94 5.90 -23.54
N LYS A 203 -9.15 5.63 -24.83
CA LYS A 203 -9.61 4.35 -25.34
C LYS A 203 -8.52 3.71 -26.21
N LYS A 204 -8.17 2.46 -25.94
CA LYS A 204 -7.29 1.68 -26.82
C LYS A 204 -8.13 1.08 -27.94
N ILE A 205 -7.74 1.32 -29.18
CA ILE A 205 -8.40 0.84 -30.39
C ILE A 205 -7.40 0.02 -31.19
N LEU A 206 -7.80 -1.18 -31.60
CA LEU A 206 -7.04 -1.97 -32.55
C LEU A 206 -7.73 -1.84 -33.93
N GLN A 207 -7.08 -1.14 -34.87
CA GLN A 207 -7.59 -0.96 -36.21
C GLN A 207 -6.53 -1.43 -37.22
N ASN A 208 -6.91 -2.38 -38.07
CA ASN A 208 -6.00 -2.99 -39.08
C ASN A 208 -4.71 -3.58 -38.46
N GLY A 209 -4.78 -4.13 -37.26
CA GLY A 209 -3.61 -4.68 -36.55
C GLY A 209 -2.69 -3.63 -35.90
N ILE A 210 -3.05 -2.36 -35.95
CA ILE A 210 -2.27 -1.25 -35.37
C ILE A 210 -2.99 -0.80 -34.07
N LEU A 211 -2.25 -0.78 -32.95
CA LEU A 211 -2.74 -0.23 -31.70
C LEU A 211 -2.74 1.30 -31.76
N MET A 212 -3.90 1.89 -31.54
CA MET A 212 -4.10 3.34 -31.46
C MET A 212 -4.70 3.71 -30.13
N ILE A 213 -4.47 4.95 -29.70
CA ILE A 213 -4.98 5.53 -28.46
C ILE A 213 -5.87 6.71 -28.83
N GLU A 214 -7.14 6.62 -28.51
CA GLU A 214 -8.06 7.75 -28.62
C GLU A 214 -8.12 8.49 -27.27
N LYS A 215 -7.88 9.79 -27.32
CA LYS A 215 -7.90 10.67 -26.15
C LYS A 215 -8.45 12.03 -26.55
N ASP A 216 -9.49 12.50 -25.83
CA ASP A 216 -10.12 13.81 -26.05
C ASP A 216 -10.55 14.06 -27.53
N GLY A 217 -11.08 12.99 -28.18
CA GLY A 217 -11.52 13.04 -29.57
C GLY A 217 -10.39 13.03 -30.61
N LYS A 218 -9.15 12.82 -30.20
CA LYS A 218 -7.96 12.69 -31.06
C LYS A 218 -7.41 11.28 -31.01
N THR A 219 -6.85 10.84 -32.12
CA THR A 219 -6.24 9.51 -32.24
C THR A 219 -4.72 9.64 -32.30
N TYR A 220 -4.03 8.81 -31.52
CA TYR A 220 -2.56 8.78 -31.43
C TYR A 220 -2.06 7.38 -31.75
N ASN A 221 -0.88 7.29 -32.38
CA ASN A 221 -0.19 6.01 -32.48
C ASN A 221 0.48 5.62 -31.15
N PHE A 222 1.06 4.43 -31.09
CA PHE A 222 1.75 3.91 -29.91
C PHE A 222 2.98 4.76 -29.48
N MET A 223 3.50 5.63 -30.33
CA MET A 223 4.57 6.58 -30.04
C MET A 223 4.05 7.93 -29.56
N GLY A 224 2.72 8.10 -29.40
CA GLY A 224 2.11 9.34 -28.94
C GLY A 224 1.96 10.43 -30.03
N MET A 225 2.17 10.10 -31.30
CA MET A 225 1.97 11.03 -32.42
C MET A 225 0.51 11.05 -32.85
N GLU A 226 -0.09 12.24 -32.97
CA GLU A 226 -1.48 12.43 -33.45
C GLU A 226 -1.59 11.93 -34.89
N ILE A 227 -2.56 11.05 -35.12
CA ILE A 227 -2.92 10.56 -36.46
C ILE A 227 -4.09 11.41 -36.97
N LYS A 228 -3.92 12.08 -38.09
CA LYS A 228 -4.97 12.87 -38.73
C LYS A 228 -5.75 12.02 -39.73
#